data_fdeed5cbec0733dcef79897e64eb7dc6
#
_entry.id   fdeed5cbec0733dcef79897e64eb7dc6
#
_cell.length_a   1.000
_cell.length_b   1.000
_cell.length_c   1.000
_cell.angle_alpha   90.00
_cell.angle_beta   90.00
_cell.angle_gamma   90.00
#
_symmetry.space_group_name_H-M   'P 1'
#
loop_
_entity.id
_entity.type
_entity.pdbx_description
1 polymer ?
#
loop_
_entity_poly.entity_id
_entity_poly.type
_entity_poly.pdbx_seq_one_letter_code
_entity_poly.pdbx_strand_id
1 'polypeptide(L)'
;MSVHSSLREHPNWPRLVTLVRELAFIDGGSDDAFTLASGRNSRWFFDTKPVMMHPEASHILGELLNLRMDEMGADFVGGLELGAVPLTAIAIATADKESLRRGFMVRKEPKGRGGRKTNNPPGIEGSSL
;
A
#
# COMPACT_ATOMS: atom_id res chain seq x y z
N MET A 1 13.12 -4.59 -20.12
CA MET A 1 12.68 -3.33 -19.47
C MET A 1 12.81 -3.49 -17.97
N SER A 2 13.48 -2.59 -17.31
CA SER A 2 13.49 -2.65 -15.85
C SER A 2 12.11 -2.27 -15.35
N VAL A 3 11.59 -3.03 -14.41
CA VAL A 3 10.26 -2.87 -13.81
C VAL A 3 10.00 -1.49 -13.20
N HIS A 4 11.05 -0.69 -13.02
CA HIS A 4 10.96 0.65 -12.46
C HIS A 4 10.69 1.74 -13.49
N SER A 5 10.81 1.47 -14.79
CA SER A 5 10.65 2.52 -15.81
C SER A 5 9.19 2.84 -16.09
N SER A 6 8.31 1.85 -16.20
CA SER A 6 6.92 2.06 -16.57
C SER A 6 6.11 2.88 -15.56
N LEU A 7 6.33 2.66 -14.26
CA LEU A 7 5.69 3.47 -13.22
C LEU A 7 6.13 4.93 -13.28
N ARG A 8 7.43 5.15 -13.52
CA ARG A 8 7.98 6.53 -13.62
C ARG A 8 7.54 7.26 -14.89
N GLU A 9 7.19 6.51 -15.93
CA GLU A 9 6.66 7.04 -17.19
C GLU A 9 5.16 7.36 -17.12
N HIS A 10 4.47 6.89 -16.07
CA HIS A 10 3.05 7.18 -15.89
C HIS A 10 2.82 8.69 -15.74
N PRO A 11 1.81 9.28 -16.43
CA PRO A 11 1.56 10.72 -16.41
C PRO A 11 1.39 11.32 -15.01
N ASN A 12 0.86 10.55 -14.08
CA ASN A 12 0.60 10.98 -12.70
C ASN A 12 1.77 10.73 -11.73
N TRP A 13 2.87 10.11 -12.20
CA TRP A 13 4.03 9.87 -11.36
C TRP A 13 4.61 11.15 -10.73
N PRO A 14 4.87 12.23 -11.49
CA PRO A 14 5.39 13.47 -10.92
C PRO A 14 4.46 14.06 -9.87
N ARG A 15 3.16 13.98 -10.07
CA ARG A 15 2.17 14.46 -9.10
C ARG A 15 2.19 13.65 -7.82
N LEU A 16 2.29 12.33 -7.91
CA LEU A 16 2.42 11.47 -6.74
C LEU A 16 3.70 11.78 -5.95
N VAL A 17 4.83 11.98 -6.63
CA VAL A 17 6.09 12.37 -5.98
C VAL A 17 5.94 13.66 -5.19
N THR A 18 5.26 14.66 -5.75
CA THR A 18 4.96 15.92 -5.05
C THR A 18 4.10 15.68 -3.81
N LEU A 19 3.00 14.93 -3.94
CA LEU A 19 2.11 14.63 -2.82
C LEU A 19 2.80 13.82 -1.72
N VAL A 20 3.63 12.85 -2.08
CA VAL A 20 4.42 12.08 -1.11
C VAL A 20 5.40 12.98 -0.36
N ARG A 21 6.07 13.89 -1.07
CA ARG A 21 6.98 14.84 -0.44
C ARG A 21 6.27 15.75 0.56
N GLU A 22 5.11 16.26 0.19
CA GLU A 22 4.34 17.18 1.02
C GLU A 22 3.65 16.50 2.20
N LEU A 23 3.11 15.30 2.01
CA LEU A 23 2.23 14.63 2.97
C LEU A 23 2.91 13.55 3.81
N ALA A 24 3.95 12.91 3.30
CA ALA A 24 4.54 11.73 3.91
C ALA A 24 5.98 11.91 4.38
N PHE A 25 6.77 12.73 3.70
CA PHE A 25 8.18 12.90 4.00
C PHE A 25 8.39 13.93 5.11
N ILE A 26 9.15 13.56 6.14
CA ILE A 26 9.49 14.42 7.26
C ILE A 26 11.02 14.49 7.38
N ASP A 27 11.57 15.71 7.33
CA ASP A 27 12.96 15.98 7.66
C ASP A 27 13.00 16.53 9.09
N GLY A 28 13.59 15.79 10.01
CA GLY A 28 13.69 16.17 11.42
C GLY A 28 14.81 17.16 11.74
N GLY A 29 15.65 17.49 10.76
CA GLY A 29 16.69 18.51 10.90
C GLY A 29 18.01 18.03 11.52
N SER A 30 18.04 16.84 12.16
CA SER A 30 19.23 16.24 12.74
C SER A 30 19.24 14.72 12.53
N ASP A 31 20.43 14.10 12.54
CA ASP A 31 20.60 12.68 12.27
C ASP A 31 19.96 11.76 13.30
N ASP A 32 19.60 12.28 14.46
CA ASP A 32 18.97 11.57 15.58
C ASP A 32 17.52 12.00 15.83
N ALA A 33 16.91 12.73 14.91
CA ALA A 33 15.55 13.27 15.06
C ALA A 33 14.49 12.20 15.28
N PHE A 34 14.66 11.02 14.66
CA PHE A 34 13.72 9.90 14.78
C PHE A 34 14.46 8.63 15.18
N THR A 35 13.81 7.82 16.04
CA THR A 35 14.25 6.45 16.33
C THR A 35 13.34 5.48 15.57
N LEU A 36 13.93 4.70 14.68
CA LEU A 36 13.21 3.70 13.88
C LEU A 36 12.90 2.45 14.71
N ALA A 37 11.99 1.62 14.24
CA ALA A 37 11.64 0.34 14.88
C ALA A 37 12.85 -0.60 15.07
N SER A 38 13.87 -0.47 14.22
CA SER A 38 15.15 -1.19 14.35
C SER A 38 16.04 -0.68 15.49
N GLY A 39 15.65 0.42 16.16
CA GLY A 39 16.48 1.12 17.16
C GLY A 39 17.50 2.08 16.58
N ARG A 40 17.66 2.15 15.25
CA ARG A 40 18.57 3.08 14.60
C ARG A 40 17.96 4.48 14.53
N ASN A 41 18.83 5.48 14.64
CA ASN A 41 18.43 6.86 14.45
C ASN A 41 18.35 7.22 12.95
N SER A 42 17.47 8.17 12.64
CA SER A 42 17.31 8.71 11.29
C SER A 42 16.95 10.19 11.34
N ARG A 43 17.45 10.94 10.37
CA ARG A 43 17.05 12.32 10.13
C ARG A 43 15.66 12.37 9.47
N TRP A 44 15.31 11.35 8.71
CA TRP A 44 14.10 11.32 7.90
C TRP A 44 13.11 10.25 8.37
N PHE A 45 11.84 10.53 8.16
CA PHE A 45 10.76 9.60 8.38
C PHE A 45 9.72 9.70 7.27
N PHE A 46 9.15 8.56 6.88
CA PHE A 46 8.05 8.51 5.94
C PHE A 46 6.80 8.01 6.67
N ASP A 47 5.80 8.87 6.78
CA ASP A 47 4.46 8.47 7.20
C ASP A 47 3.54 8.47 5.98
N THR A 48 3.25 7.30 5.44
CA THR A 48 2.45 7.14 4.23
C THR A 48 0.96 7.24 4.45
N LYS A 49 0.50 7.21 5.69
CA LYS A 49 -0.94 7.27 6.02
C LYS A 49 -1.63 8.52 5.47
N PRO A 50 -1.08 9.74 5.58
CA PRO A 50 -1.71 10.91 4.98
C PRO A 50 -1.85 10.85 3.46
N VAL A 51 -0.93 10.19 2.78
CA VAL A 51 -1.01 9.98 1.31
C VAL A 51 -2.16 9.04 0.97
N MET A 52 -2.28 7.92 1.69
CA MET A 52 -3.33 6.94 1.48
C MET A 52 -4.72 7.50 1.81
N MET A 53 -4.81 8.48 2.70
CA MET A 53 -6.06 9.13 3.11
C MET A 53 -6.36 10.44 2.35
N HIS A 54 -5.56 10.78 1.34
CA HIS A 54 -5.76 11.94 0.51
C HIS A 54 -6.51 11.56 -0.77
N PRO A 55 -7.59 12.25 -1.15
CA PRO A 55 -8.42 11.84 -2.30
C PRO A 55 -7.65 11.71 -3.61
N GLU A 56 -6.87 12.71 -3.99
CA GLU A 56 -6.09 12.67 -5.23
C GLU A 56 -4.97 11.63 -5.15
N ALA A 57 -4.21 11.62 -4.07
CA ALA A 57 -3.08 10.71 -3.92
C ALA A 57 -3.52 9.24 -3.89
N SER A 58 -4.63 8.93 -3.22
CA SER A 58 -5.15 7.56 -3.18
C SER A 58 -5.59 7.06 -4.55
N HIS A 59 -6.20 7.91 -5.39
CA HIS A 59 -6.53 7.55 -6.76
C HIS A 59 -5.27 7.24 -7.59
N ILE A 60 -4.26 8.10 -7.51
CA ILE A 60 -2.98 7.88 -8.22
C ILE A 60 -2.31 6.60 -7.72
N LEU A 61 -2.27 6.37 -6.41
CA LEU A 61 -1.74 5.13 -5.84
C LEU A 61 -2.46 3.90 -6.40
N GLY A 62 -3.78 3.95 -6.47
CA GLY A 62 -4.58 2.87 -7.03
C GLY A 62 -4.26 2.58 -8.49
N GLU A 63 -4.16 3.61 -9.32
CA GLU A 63 -3.78 3.49 -10.73
C GLU A 63 -2.40 2.82 -10.88
N LEU A 64 -1.42 3.27 -10.12
CA LEU A 64 -0.06 2.73 -10.18
C LEU A 64 0.05 1.31 -9.63
N LEU A 65 -0.68 1.01 -8.56
CA LEU A 65 -0.76 -0.36 -8.04
C LEU A 65 -1.38 -1.31 -9.05
N ASN A 66 -2.48 -0.90 -9.71
CA ASN A 66 -3.11 -1.70 -10.74
C ASN A 66 -2.21 -1.90 -11.95
N LEU A 67 -1.53 -0.85 -12.41
CA LEU A 67 -0.52 -0.96 -13.47
C LEU A 67 0.57 -1.97 -13.09
N ARG A 68 1.04 -1.91 -11.86
CA ARG A 68 2.06 -2.84 -11.38
C ARG A 68 1.55 -4.28 -11.32
N MET A 69 0.32 -4.47 -10.88
CA MET A 69 -0.30 -5.80 -10.88
C MET A 69 -0.43 -6.36 -12.29
N ASP A 70 -0.81 -5.53 -13.27
CA ASP A 70 -0.87 -5.93 -14.69
C ASP A 70 0.50 -6.41 -15.19
N GLU A 71 1.56 -5.65 -14.91
CA GLU A 71 2.92 -5.99 -15.31
C GLU A 71 3.40 -7.32 -14.72
N MET A 72 2.96 -7.62 -13.49
CA MET A 72 3.33 -8.84 -12.78
C MET A 72 2.42 -10.03 -13.10
N GLY A 73 1.29 -9.81 -13.77
CA GLY A 73 0.25 -10.82 -13.91
C GLY A 73 -0.35 -11.23 -12.56
N ALA A 74 -0.46 -10.29 -11.61
CA ALA A 74 -0.91 -10.57 -10.25
C ALA A 74 -2.42 -10.38 -10.12
N ASP A 75 -3.11 -11.40 -9.60
CA ASP A 75 -4.55 -11.34 -9.32
C ASP A 75 -4.86 -11.00 -7.86
N PHE A 76 -3.89 -11.18 -6.97
CA PHE A 76 -4.06 -10.92 -5.54
C PHE A 76 -3.17 -9.80 -5.05
N VAL A 77 -3.71 -8.98 -4.16
CA VAL A 77 -2.98 -7.91 -3.47
C VAL A 77 -3.31 -7.92 -1.99
N GLY A 78 -2.32 -7.78 -1.17
CA GLY A 78 -2.51 -7.76 0.28
C GLY A 78 -1.21 -7.56 1.03
N GLY A 79 -1.32 -7.56 2.34
CA GLY A 79 -0.16 -7.42 3.20
C GLY A 79 -0.50 -7.31 4.68
N LEU A 80 0.53 -7.12 5.48
CA LEU A 80 0.45 -7.11 6.93
C LEU A 80 -0.28 -5.87 7.45
N GLU A 81 -1.20 -6.07 8.40
CA GLU A 81 -1.83 -4.97 9.10
C GLU A 81 -0.79 -4.07 9.81
N LEU A 82 -1.01 -2.78 10.02
CA LEU A 82 -2.18 -2.01 9.59
C LEU A 82 -1.94 -1.34 8.22
N GLY A 83 -0.70 -0.97 7.90
CA GLY A 83 -0.35 -0.11 6.77
C GLY A 83 -0.73 -0.66 5.40
N ALA A 84 -0.71 -1.97 5.21
CA ALA A 84 -1.10 -2.58 3.94
C ALA A 84 -2.62 -2.60 3.71
N VAL A 85 -3.43 -2.47 4.76
CA VAL A 85 -4.91 -2.54 4.63
C VAL A 85 -5.46 -1.41 3.75
N PRO A 86 -5.15 -0.13 3.98
CA PRO A 86 -5.63 0.94 3.11
C PRO A 86 -5.12 0.80 1.66
N LEU A 87 -3.86 0.43 1.46
CA LEU A 87 -3.31 0.24 0.12
C LEU A 87 -4.02 -0.88 -0.65
N THR A 88 -4.31 -1.98 0.02
CA THR A 88 -5.08 -3.09 -0.55
C THR A 88 -6.48 -2.62 -0.96
N ALA A 89 -7.18 -1.92 -0.09
CA ALA A 89 -8.51 -1.38 -0.38
C ALA A 89 -8.48 -0.40 -1.57
N ILE A 90 -7.49 0.47 -1.62
CA ILE A 90 -7.30 1.41 -2.72
C ILE A 90 -7.08 0.68 -4.05
N ALA A 91 -6.22 -0.34 -4.08
CA ALA A 91 -5.96 -1.12 -5.29
C ALA A 91 -7.23 -1.79 -5.81
N ILE A 92 -8.03 -2.39 -4.92
CA ILE A 92 -9.28 -3.04 -5.29
C ILE A 92 -10.35 -2.01 -5.71
N ALA A 93 -10.50 -0.91 -4.99
CA ALA A 93 -11.50 0.12 -5.30
C ALA A 93 -11.26 0.81 -6.65
N THR A 94 -10.02 0.89 -7.11
CA THR A 94 -9.63 1.51 -8.37
C THR A 94 -9.45 0.51 -9.53
N ALA A 95 -9.54 -0.79 -9.26
CA ALA A 95 -9.54 -1.80 -10.30
C ALA A 95 -10.84 -1.74 -11.13
N ASP A 96 -10.77 -2.26 -12.36
CA ASP A 96 -11.96 -2.45 -13.18
C ASP A 96 -12.96 -3.35 -12.45
N LYS A 97 -14.25 -3.04 -12.52
CA LYS A 97 -15.32 -3.79 -11.85
C LYS A 97 -15.39 -5.25 -12.30
N GLU A 98 -15.02 -5.52 -13.55
CA GLU A 98 -15.00 -6.86 -14.12
C GLU A 98 -13.66 -7.58 -13.85
N SER A 99 -12.73 -6.94 -13.16
CA SER A 99 -11.44 -7.52 -12.83
C SER A 99 -11.58 -8.73 -11.90
N LEU A 100 -10.72 -9.73 -12.12
CA LEU A 100 -10.59 -10.88 -11.22
C LEU A 100 -9.75 -10.58 -9.98
N ARG A 101 -9.23 -9.36 -9.85
CA ARG A 101 -8.41 -8.95 -8.69
C ARG A 101 -9.15 -9.11 -7.38
N ARG A 102 -8.42 -9.60 -6.39
CA ARG A 102 -8.94 -9.83 -5.04
C ARG A 102 -7.95 -9.33 -4.00
N GLY A 103 -8.46 -8.80 -2.91
CA GLY A 103 -7.66 -8.27 -1.81
C GLY A 103 -7.72 -9.18 -0.58
N PHE A 104 -6.62 -9.23 0.16
CA PHE A 104 -6.53 -9.92 1.44
C PHE A 104 -5.71 -9.10 2.44
N MET A 105 -5.87 -9.43 3.71
CA MET A 105 -5.13 -8.83 4.81
C MET A 105 -4.44 -9.92 5.62
N VAL A 106 -3.24 -9.62 6.10
CA VAL A 106 -2.52 -10.49 7.02
C VAL A 106 -2.51 -9.83 8.39
N ARG A 107 -3.05 -10.51 9.39
CA ARG A 107 -3.02 -10.05 10.78
C ARG A 107 -1.72 -10.47 11.45
N LYS A 108 -1.22 -9.63 12.36
CA LYS A 108 -0.07 -9.99 13.21
C LYS A 108 -0.39 -11.17 14.10
N GLU A 109 -1.65 -11.23 14.57
CA GLU A 109 -2.17 -12.34 15.36
C GLU A 109 -3.51 -12.80 14.81
N PRO A 110 -3.78 -14.11 14.70
CA PRO A 110 -5.05 -14.64 14.26
C PRO A 110 -6.19 -14.16 15.17
N LYS A 111 -7.36 -13.93 14.55
CA LYS A 111 -8.55 -13.55 15.27
C LYS A 111 -9.04 -14.70 16.15
N GLY A 112 -9.20 -14.45 17.45
CA GLY A 112 -9.63 -15.45 18.43
C GLY A 112 -11.14 -15.65 18.52
N ARG A 113 -11.95 -14.86 17.79
CA ARG A 113 -13.42 -14.89 17.86
C ARG A 113 -14.05 -14.41 16.58
N GLY A 114 -15.38 -14.64 16.44
CA GLY A 114 -16.17 -14.28 15.27
C GLY A 114 -16.12 -15.37 14.20
N GLY A 115 -16.66 -15.07 13.03
CA GLY A 115 -16.72 -15.99 11.90
C GLY A 115 -16.15 -15.38 10.63
N ARG A 116 -15.97 -16.22 9.63
CA ARG A 116 -15.57 -15.83 8.29
C ARG A 116 -16.14 -16.79 7.26
N LYS A 117 -16.30 -16.31 6.04
CA LYS A 117 -16.84 -17.12 4.94
C LYS A 117 -15.76 -17.81 4.09
N THR A 118 -14.50 -17.49 4.34
CA THR A 118 -13.37 -18.06 3.59
C THR A 118 -12.70 -19.20 4.37
N ASN A 119 -12.06 -20.11 3.65
CA ASN A 119 -11.24 -21.18 4.24
C ASN A 119 -9.76 -20.81 4.32
N ASN A 120 -9.43 -19.52 4.26
CA ASN A 120 -8.05 -19.06 4.38
C ASN A 120 -7.43 -19.53 5.71
N PRO A 121 -6.11 -19.73 5.74
CA PRO A 121 -5.38 -19.98 6.98
C PRO A 121 -5.67 -18.92 8.05
N PRO A 122 -5.55 -19.24 9.34
CA PRO A 122 -5.68 -18.25 10.40
C PRO A 122 -4.77 -17.05 10.18
N GLY A 123 -5.29 -15.85 10.40
CA GLY A 123 -4.56 -14.60 10.20
C GLY A 123 -4.66 -14.02 8.79
N ILE A 124 -5.23 -14.73 7.84
CA ILE A 124 -5.51 -14.20 6.50
C ILE A 124 -7.01 -13.96 6.35
N GLU A 125 -7.37 -12.71 6.08
CA GLU A 125 -8.76 -12.27 5.97
C GLU A 125 -8.98 -11.52 4.64
N GLY A 126 -10.24 -11.45 4.19
CA GLY A 126 -10.63 -10.83 2.94
C GLY A 126 -11.10 -11.85 1.93
N SER A 127 -10.58 -11.79 0.70
CA SER A 127 -10.95 -12.74 -0.34
C SER A 127 -10.36 -14.14 -0.07
N SER A 128 -11.00 -15.16 -0.64
CA SER A 128 -10.43 -16.51 -0.66
C SER A 128 -9.19 -16.53 -1.54
N LEU A 129 -8.13 -17.13 -1.03
CA LEU A 129 -6.87 -17.35 -1.76
C LEU A 129 -6.85 -18.74 -2.38
#